data_91e68bcb139958fa44e700f95cba9b53
#
_entry.id   91e68bcb139958fa44e700f95cba9b53
#
_cell.length_a   1.000
_cell.length_b   1.000
_cell.length_c   1.000
_cell.angle_alpha   90.00
_cell.angle_beta   90.00
_cell.angle_gamma   90.00
#
_symmetry.space_group_name_H-M   'P 1'
#
loop_
_entity.id
_entity.type
_entity.pdbx_description
1 polymer ?
#
loop_
_entity_poly.entity_id
_entity_poly.type
_entity_poly.pdbx_seq_one_letter_code
_entity_poly.pdbx_strand_id
1 'polypeptide(L)'
;MAVLCGSIVHSRAWDGAKYPDWKGEWSRIGSWAWDPTKPRGAGQRAPLTPEYQAILDASLADQARGGQGNYPGDRCLPYGMPGIMFPYRGMEFVITPDTTHILLEHMTQHRRIYTDGRSWPEKLTPEFNGYSIGLWVDEDGDGRYDALMIETRGMRGPRTFDSTGLPLHSDNERSSRSGLPSTKPIRMCSTTRLPRSIMH
;
A
#
# COMPACT_ATOMS: atom_id res chain seq x y z
N MET A 1 -40.31 -24.02 -33.67
CA MET A 1 -39.83 -22.66 -33.47
C MET A 1 -39.26 -22.54 -32.08
N ALA A 2 -37.96 -22.48 -31.96
CA ALA A 2 -37.29 -22.27 -30.65
C ALA A 2 -36.99 -20.78 -30.50
N VAL A 3 -37.61 -20.15 -29.49
CA VAL A 3 -37.34 -18.75 -29.13
C VAL A 3 -36.09 -18.77 -28.25
N LEU A 4 -34.95 -18.31 -28.79
CA LEU A 4 -33.77 -17.99 -28.00
C LEU A 4 -34.05 -16.68 -27.21
N CYS A 5 -34.32 -16.85 -25.93
CA CYS A 5 -34.37 -15.71 -25.00
C CYS A 5 -32.93 -15.31 -24.65
N GLY A 6 -32.38 -14.40 -25.43
CA GLY A 6 -31.06 -13.82 -25.14
C GLY A 6 -31.13 -12.94 -23.90
N SER A 7 -30.49 -13.36 -22.81
CA SER A 7 -30.29 -12.53 -21.61
C SER A 7 -29.37 -11.38 -21.99
N ILE A 8 -29.94 -10.16 -22.08
CA ILE A 8 -29.16 -8.95 -22.25
C ILE A 8 -28.43 -8.72 -20.92
N VAL A 9 -27.16 -9.09 -20.87
CA VAL A 9 -26.27 -8.69 -19.78
C VAL A 9 -26.07 -7.19 -19.93
N HIS A 10 -26.75 -6.40 -19.09
CA HIS A 10 -26.49 -4.96 -18.99
C HIS A 10 -25.07 -4.80 -18.45
N SER A 11 -24.12 -4.59 -19.31
CA SER A 11 -22.81 -4.07 -18.93
C SER A 11 -23.09 -2.67 -18.38
N ARG A 12 -23.01 -2.50 -17.08
CA ARG A 12 -23.02 -1.17 -16.48
C ARG A 12 -21.82 -0.43 -17.07
N ALA A 13 -22.08 0.60 -17.85
CA ALA A 13 -21.02 1.47 -18.32
C ALA A 13 -20.28 2.03 -17.10
N TRP A 14 -18.95 1.93 -17.10
CA TRP A 14 -18.15 2.48 -16.03
C TRP A 14 -18.29 3.99 -15.99
N ASP A 15 -18.82 4.50 -14.90
CA ASP A 15 -18.95 5.92 -14.66
C ASP A 15 -17.74 6.45 -13.91
N GLY A 16 -16.71 6.84 -14.65
CA GLY A 16 -15.48 7.39 -14.09
C GLY A 16 -15.68 8.70 -13.31
N ALA A 17 -16.82 9.39 -13.50
CA ALA A 17 -17.11 10.63 -12.78
C ALA A 17 -17.41 10.41 -11.29
N LYS A 18 -17.75 9.17 -10.90
CA LYS A 18 -17.94 8.80 -9.49
C LYS A 18 -16.63 8.70 -8.70
N TYR A 19 -15.51 8.56 -9.39
CA TYR A 19 -14.22 8.35 -8.75
C TYR A 19 -13.47 9.67 -8.62
N PRO A 20 -12.63 9.83 -7.58
CA PRO A 20 -11.81 11.02 -7.46
C PRO A 20 -10.81 11.12 -8.61
N ASP A 21 -10.48 12.35 -9.04
CA ASP A 21 -9.46 12.58 -10.06
C ASP A 21 -8.06 12.43 -9.45
N TRP A 22 -7.59 11.20 -9.37
CA TRP A 22 -6.24 10.86 -8.91
C TRP A 22 -5.23 10.72 -10.05
N LYS A 23 -5.54 11.28 -11.22
CA LYS A 23 -4.61 11.24 -12.36
C LYS A 23 -3.35 12.03 -12.08
N GLY A 24 -2.26 11.58 -12.68
CA GLY A 24 -0.94 12.20 -12.60
C GLY A 24 -0.10 11.63 -11.48
N GLU A 25 1.08 12.21 -11.31
CA GLU A 25 2.07 11.76 -10.36
C GLU A 25 1.83 12.36 -8.98
N TRP A 26 1.95 11.50 -7.97
CA TRP A 26 1.77 11.84 -6.57
C TRP A 26 3.05 11.61 -5.81
N SER A 27 3.40 12.55 -4.94
CA SER A 27 4.54 12.44 -4.06
C SER A 27 4.11 12.57 -2.61
N ARG A 28 4.82 11.87 -1.74
CA ARG A 28 4.58 11.94 -0.31
C ARG A 28 5.01 13.30 0.25
N ILE A 29 4.15 13.90 1.04
CA ILE A 29 4.46 15.12 1.79
C ILE A 29 4.82 14.77 3.23
N GLY A 30 5.96 15.27 3.69
CA GLY A 30 6.39 15.15 5.08
C GLY A 30 7.11 13.84 5.40
N SER A 31 7.52 13.73 6.64
CA SER A 31 8.30 12.64 7.21
C SER A 31 7.43 11.71 8.06
N TRP A 32 8.02 10.60 8.54
CA TRP A 32 7.35 9.63 9.41
C TRP A 32 6.91 10.24 10.73
N ALA A 33 5.82 9.74 11.28
CA ALA A 33 5.37 10.03 12.63
C ALA A 33 4.88 8.74 13.29
N TRP A 34 5.70 8.16 14.16
CA TRP A 34 5.32 7.03 15.00
C TRP A 34 4.46 7.47 16.16
N ASP A 35 4.79 8.64 16.70
CA ASP A 35 4.09 9.27 17.80
C ASP A 35 3.50 10.62 17.31
N PRO A 36 2.18 10.71 17.14
CA PRO A 36 1.54 11.92 16.63
C PRO A 36 1.64 13.12 17.61
N THR A 37 2.02 12.88 18.85
CA THR A 37 2.20 13.93 19.87
C THR A 37 3.56 14.60 19.79
N LYS A 38 4.48 14.03 19.01
CA LYS A 38 5.84 14.55 18.81
C LYS A 38 6.05 15.11 17.42
N PRO A 39 6.99 16.05 17.25
CA PRO A 39 7.38 16.52 15.92
C PRO A 39 7.78 15.38 14.99
N ARG A 40 7.41 15.46 13.72
CA ARG A 40 7.79 14.48 12.70
C ARG A 40 9.30 14.51 12.45
N GLY A 41 9.89 13.37 12.16
CA GLY A 41 11.27 13.29 11.68
C GLY A 41 12.22 12.45 12.53
N ALA A 42 13.51 12.78 12.47
CA ALA A 42 14.61 11.95 12.97
C ALA A 42 14.59 11.66 14.49
N GLY A 43 13.86 12.43 15.28
CA GLY A 43 13.73 12.19 16.73
C GLY A 43 12.70 11.13 17.10
N GLN A 44 11.91 10.66 16.13
CA GLN A 44 10.89 9.64 16.39
C GLN A 44 11.47 8.23 16.28
N ARG A 45 11.04 7.37 17.19
CA ARG A 45 11.39 5.94 17.17
C ARG A 45 10.12 5.10 17.13
N ALA A 46 10.14 4.02 16.36
CA ALA A 46 9.07 3.04 16.37
C ALA A 46 8.99 2.38 17.75
N PRO A 47 7.80 2.16 18.30
CA PRO A 47 7.61 1.46 19.58
C PRO A 47 7.77 -0.05 19.39
N LEU A 48 9.02 -0.52 19.38
CA LEU A 48 9.36 -1.92 19.19
C LEU A 48 9.32 -2.70 20.51
N THR A 49 9.00 -3.99 20.43
CA THR A 49 9.26 -4.91 21.53
C THR A 49 10.77 -5.14 21.67
N PRO A 50 11.27 -5.61 22.84
CA PRO A 50 12.70 -5.88 23.01
C PRO A 50 13.30 -6.81 21.95
N GLU A 51 12.54 -7.82 21.51
CA GLU A 51 12.94 -8.74 20.43
C GLU A 51 13.17 -8.00 19.11
N TYR A 52 12.22 -7.19 18.68
CA TYR A 52 12.31 -6.42 17.43
C TYR A 52 13.33 -5.30 17.53
N GLN A 53 13.51 -4.72 18.71
CA GLN A 53 14.58 -3.74 18.94
C GLN A 53 15.95 -4.38 18.74
N ALA A 54 16.18 -5.57 19.27
CA ALA A 54 17.44 -6.28 19.08
C ALA A 54 17.73 -6.59 17.60
N ILE A 55 16.71 -6.92 16.81
CA ILE A 55 16.85 -7.13 15.37
C ILE A 55 17.24 -5.82 14.66
N LEU A 56 16.63 -4.71 15.01
CA LEU A 56 16.97 -3.41 14.45
C LEU A 56 18.39 -2.99 14.82
N ASP A 57 18.76 -3.14 16.08
CA ASP A 57 20.10 -2.78 16.57
C ASP A 57 21.19 -3.60 15.87
N ALA A 58 20.95 -4.90 15.66
CA ALA A 58 21.84 -5.76 14.90
C ALA A 58 21.97 -5.31 13.43
N SER A 59 20.88 -4.91 12.78
CA SER A 59 20.88 -4.38 11.42
C SER A 59 21.68 -3.08 11.32
N LEU A 60 21.45 -2.15 12.23
CA LEU A 60 22.17 -0.88 12.27
C LEU A 60 23.68 -1.08 12.55
N ALA A 61 24.01 -1.99 13.45
CA ALA A 61 25.41 -2.32 13.75
C ALA A 61 26.13 -2.97 12.56
N ASP A 62 25.42 -3.79 11.77
CA ASP A 62 25.96 -4.35 10.54
C ASP A 62 26.19 -3.27 9.48
N GLN A 63 25.22 -2.41 9.26
CA GLN A 63 25.34 -1.26 8.33
C GLN A 63 26.47 -0.31 8.72
N ALA A 64 26.66 -0.04 10.01
CA ALA A 64 27.76 0.78 10.50
C ALA A 64 29.16 0.20 10.18
N ARG A 65 29.25 -1.11 9.96
CA ARG A 65 30.47 -1.80 9.51
C ARG A 65 30.57 -1.96 8.00
N GLY A 66 29.67 -1.36 7.24
CA GLY A 66 29.59 -1.48 5.78
C GLY A 66 28.83 -2.72 5.28
N GLY A 67 28.12 -3.42 6.17
CA GLY A 67 27.23 -4.52 5.81
C GLY A 67 25.90 -4.04 5.26
N GLN A 68 25.08 -4.97 4.78
CA GLN A 68 23.78 -4.69 4.16
C GLN A 68 22.63 -4.57 5.18
N GLY A 69 22.85 -5.01 6.42
CA GLY A 69 21.77 -5.14 7.38
C GLY A 69 20.69 -6.13 6.93
N ASN A 70 19.45 -5.92 7.35
CA ASN A 70 18.29 -6.76 6.98
C ASN A 70 17.35 -6.09 5.95
N TYR A 71 17.76 -4.99 5.32
CA TYR A 71 16.97 -4.33 4.28
C TYR A 71 16.87 -5.21 3.01
N PRO A 72 15.65 -5.60 2.59
CA PRO A 72 15.49 -6.51 1.45
C PRO A 72 16.01 -5.94 0.13
N GLY A 73 15.92 -4.62 -0.07
CA GLY A 73 16.36 -3.95 -1.29
C GLY A 73 17.85 -4.17 -1.61
N ASP A 74 18.71 -4.22 -0.60
CA ASP A 74 20.14 -4.46 -0.76
C ASP A 74 20.45 -5.92 -1.15
N ARG A 75 19.44 -6.80 -1.04
CA ARG A 75 19.50 -8.20 -1.46
C ARG A 75 18.73 -8.47 -2.77
N CYS A 76 18.45 -7.44 -3.53
CA CYS A 76 17.66 -7.51 -4.78
C CYS A 76 16.27 -8.12 -4.59
N LEU A 77 15.68 -8.03 -3.40
CA LEU A 77 14.31 -8.45 -3.14
C LEU A 77 13.35 -7.26 -3.29
N PRO A 78 12.12 -7.51 -3.72
CA PRO A 78 11.09 -6.48 -3.76
C PRO A 78 10.87 -5.85 -2.37
N TYR A 79 10.59 -4.57 -2.34
CA TYR A 79 10.34 -3.84 -1.09
C TYR A 79 9.12 -4.37 -0.33
N GLY A 80 8.08 -4.70 -1.08
CA GLY A 80 6.86 -5.30 -0.56
C GLY A 80 6.03 -4.36 0.33
N MET A 81 4.87 -4.86 0.75
CA MET A 81 3.99 -4.16 1.68
C MET A 81 4.50 -4.24 3.13
N PRO A 82 4.33 -3.20 3.94
CA PRO A 82 3.76 -1.88 3.64
C PRO A 82 4.77 -0.88 3.05
N GLY A 83 6.04 -1.24 2.94
CA GLY A 83 7.13 -0.34 2.56
C GLY A 83 6.92 0.36 1.24
N ILE A 84 6.33 -0.31 0.24
CA ILE A 84 6.03 0.30 -1.07
C ILE A 84 5.07 1.49 -0.99
N MET A 85 4.26 1.61 0.06
CA MET A 85 3.36 2.75 0.25
C MET A 85 4.06 4.00 0.77
N PHE A 86 5.38 3.91 0.92
CA PHE A 86 6.23 5.00 1.37
C PHE A 86 7.35 5.29 0.37
N PRO A 87 7.01 5.50 -0.92
CA PRO A 87 8.01 5.65 -1.95
C PRO A 87 8.83 6.92 -1.75
N TYR A 88 10.11 6.84 -2.10
CA TYR A 88 10.98 8.01 -2.24
C TYR A 88 10.71 8.76 -3.55
N ARG A 89 10.09 8.08 -4.51
CA ARG A 89 9.76 8.56 -5.85
C ARG A 89 8.26 8.65 -6.00
N GLY A 90 7.82 9.19 -7.12
CA GLY A 90 6.41 9.34 -7.42
C GLY A 90 5.63 8.03 -7.50
N MET A 91 4.34 8.14 -7.35
CA MET A 91 3.38 7.08 -7.60
C MET A 91 2.25 7.60 -8.46
N GLU A 92 1.65 6.71 -9.25
CA GLU A 92 0.47 7.01 -10.06
C GLU A 92 -0.67 6.06 -9.70
N PHE A 93 -1.90 6.57 -9.82
CA PHE A 93 -3.11 5.78 -9.61
C PHE A 93 -3.82 5.55 -10.93
N VAL A 94 -4.14 4.30 -11.24
CA VAL A 94 -4.96 3.91 -12.38
C VAL A 94 -6.20 3.22 -11.85
N ILE A 95 -7.34 3.89 -11.97
CA ILE A 95 -8.64 3.38 -11.53
C ILE A 95 -9.35 2.78 -12.73
N THR A 96 -9.72 1.50 -12.62
CA THR A 96 -10.53 0.76 -13.59
C THR A 96 -11.80 0.26 -12.91
N PRO A 97 -12.78 -0.27 -13.66
CA PRO A 97 -14.03 -0.77 -13.08
C PRO A 97 -13.84 -1.81 -11.96
N ASP A 98 -12.86 -2.69 -12.12
CA ASP A 98 -12.69 -3.87 -11.26
C ASP A 98 -11.46 -3.79 -10.37
N THR A 99 -10.56 -2.84 -10.65
CA THR A 99 -9.25 -2.82 -10.00
C THR A 99 -8.69 -1.41 -9.94
N THR A 100 -8.12 -1.05 -8.80
CA THR A 100 -7.30 0.13 -8.68
C THR A 100 -5.83 -0.28 -8.63
N HIS A 101 -5.02 0.29 -9.50
CA HIS A 101 -3.58 0.07 -9.54
C HIS A 101 -2.84 1.26 -8.94
N ILE A 102 -1.79 0.96 -8.19
CA ILE A 102 -0.81 1.95 -7.75
C ILE A 102 0.50 1.58 -8.42
N LEU A 103 0.95 2.41 -9.35
CA LEU A 103 2.22 2.28 -10.04
C LEU A 103 3.27 3.06 -9.26
N LEU A 104 4.39 2.43 -8.96
CA LEU A 104 5.45 3.03 -8.15
C LEU A 104 6.74 3.06 -8.97
N GLU A 105 7.30 4.24 -9.16
CA GLU A 105 8.58 4.39 -9.86
C GLU A 105 9.70 3.70 -9.10
N HIS A 106 9.64 3.75 -7.77
CA HIS A 106 10.64 3.10 -6.92
C HIS A 106 10.64 1.59 -7.11
N MET A 107 11.75 1.04 -7.62
CA MET A 107 11.96 -0.38 -7.93
C MET A 107 10.93 -0.96 -8.92
N THR A 108 10.30 -0.13 -9.73
CA THR A 108 9.35 -0.53 -10.78
C THR A 108 8.25 -1.48 -10.26
N GLN A 109 7.75 -1.21 -9.06
CA GLN A 109 6.73 -2.03 -8.44
C GLN A 109 5.33 -1.51 -8.76
N HIS A 110 4.36 -2.41 -8.70
CA HIS A 110 2.96 -2.01 -8.74
C HIS A 110 2.16 -2.76 -7.68
N ARG A 111 1.14 -2.12 -7.16
CA ARG A 111 0.16 -2.71 -6.27
C ARG A 111 -1.17 -2.81 -6.98
N ARG A 112 -1.77 -4.00 -6.94
CA ARG A 112 -3.11 -4.26 -7.46
C ARG A 112 -4.09 -4.37 -6.30
N ILE A 113 -5.18 -3.62 -6.38
CA ILE A 113 -6.24 -3.59 -5.39
C ILE A 113 -7.53 -3.95 -6.12
N TYR A 114 -8.11 -5.10 -5.81
CA TYR A 114 -9.36 -5.53 -6.43
C TYR A 114 -10.53 -4.77 -5.81
N THR A 115 -11.30 -4.07 -6.64
CA THR A 115 -12.42 -3.20 -6.24
C THR A 115 -13.75 -3.63 -6.82
N ASP A 116 -13.83 -4.86 -7.33
CA ASP A 116 -15.01 -5.46 -7.95
C ASP A 116 -15.96 -6.17 -6.97
N GLY A 117 -15.69 -6.05 -5.68
CA GLY A 117 -16.53 -6.68 -4.65
C GLY A 117 -16.28 -8.17 -4.43
N ARG A 118 -15.18 -8.72 -4.98
CA ARG A 118 -14.85 -10.14 -4.83
C ARG A 118 -14.58 -10.53 -3.39
N SER A 119 -14.85 -11.80 -3.07
CA SER A 119 -14.45 -12.41 -1.80
C SER A 119 -12.96 -12.75 -1.77
N TRP A 120 -12.42 -12.95 -0.56
CA TRP A 120 -11.07 -13.46 -0.39
C TRP A 120 -10.94 -14.85 -0.97
N PRO A 121 -9.82 -15.16 -1.68
CA PRO A 121 -9.53 -16.53 -2.09
C PRO A 121 -9.41 -17.47 -0.87
N GLU A 122 -9.91 -18.68 -0.99
CA GLU A 122 -9.78 -19.69 0.07
C GLU A 122 -8.32 -19.98 0.43
N LYS A 123 -7.45 -19.95 -0.59
CA LYS A 123 -6.01 -20.14 -0.43
C LYS A 123 -5.28 -18.94 -1.04
N LEU A 124 -4.50 -18.25 -0.21
CA LEU A 124 -3.61 -17.19 -0.64
C LEU A 124 -2.18 -17.72 -0.78
N THR A 125 -1.57 -17.45 -1.93
CA THR A 125 -0.12 -17.61 -2.07
C THR A 125 0.54 -16.33 -1.58
N PRO A 126 1.46 -16.40 -0.59
CA PRO A 126 2.13 -15.20 -0.10
C PRO A 126 2.98 -14.53 -1.18
N GLU A 127 2.77 -13.21 -1.35
CA GLU A 127 3.51 -12.36 -2.28
C GLU A 127 4.10 -11.15 -1.55
N PHE A 128 5.15 -10.52 -2.09
CA PHE A 128 5.76 -9.35 -1.44
C PHE A 128 4.77 -8.20 -1.28
N ASN A 129 3.91 -7.96 -2.26
CA ASN A 129 2.88 -6.92 -2.20
C ASN A 129 1.57 -7.41 -1.57
N GLY A 130 1.48 -8.71 -1.27
CA GLY A 130 0.27 -9.34 -0.76
C GLY A 130 -0.89 -9.30 -1.76
N TYR A 131 -2.03 -9.82 -1.33
CA TYR A 131 -3.29 -9.74 -2.06
C TYR A 131 -4.16 -8.64 -1.43
N SER A 132 -4.63 -7.68 -2.21
CA SER A 132 -5.39 -6.53 -1.70
C SER A 132 -6.80 -6.51 -2.26
N ILE A 133 -7.79 -6.35 -1.38
CA ILE A 133 -9.17 -6.03 -1.72
C ILE A 133 -9.46 -4.62 -1.24
N GLY A 134 -10.16 -3.83 -2.05
CA GLY A 134 -10.54 -2.47 -1.77
C GLY A 134 -12.06 -2.24 -1.89
N LEU A 135 -12.55 -1.29 -1.14
CA LEU A 135 -13.91 -0.78 -1.21
C LEU A 135 -13.87 0.73 -1.37
N TRP A 136 -14.47 1.21 -2.43
CA TRP A 136 -14.71 2.64 -2.61
C TRP A 136 -15.88 3.08 -1.73
N VAL A 137 -15.70 4.17 -1.01
CA VAL A 137 -16.68 4.69 -0.04
C VAL A 137 -17.02 6.14 -0.42
N ASP A 138 -18.32 6.42 -0.42
CA ASP A 138 -18.91 7.74 -0.49
C ASP A 138 -19.23 8.13 0.97
N GLU A 139 -18.41 8.99 1.57
CA GLU A 139 -18.50 9.30 3.01
C GLU A 139 -19.58 10.34 3.30
N ASP A 140 -19.87 11.24 2.36
CA ASP A 140 -20.82 12.33 2.54
C ASP A 140 -22.17 12.13 1.83
N GLY A 141 -22.27 11.05 1.01
CA GLY A 141 -23.52 10.65 0.36
C GLY A 141 -23.88 11.50 -0.88
N ASP A 142 -22.91 12.16 -1.49
CA ASP A 142 -23.12 13.01 -2.68
C ASP A 142 -23.17 12.20 -3.99
N GLY A 143 -22.97 10.89 -3.93
CA GLY A 143 -22.94 9.97 -5.06
C GLY A 143 -21.55 9.81 -5.69
N ARG A 144 -20.51 10.38 -5.10
CA ARG A 144 -19.11 10.27 -5.51
C ARG A 144 -18.30 9.57 -4.43
N TYR A 145 -17.23 8.92 -4.82
CA TYR A 145 -16.35 8.27 -3.87
C TYR A 145 -15.28 9.23 -3.35
N ASP A 146 -15.12 9.27 -2.01
CA ASP A 146 -14.13 10.10 -1.31
C ASP A 146 -12.92 9.30 -0.88
N ALA A 147 -13.13 8.02 -0.57
CA ALA A 147 -12.11 7.19 0.03
C ALA A 147 -12.06 5.79 -0.60
N LEU A 148 -10.87 5.22 -0.62
CA LEU A 148 -10.62 3.82 -0.93
C LEU A 148 -10.13 3.11 0.33
N MET A 149 -10.98 2.24 0.89
CA MET A 149 -10.66 1.37 2.02
C MET A 149 -9.94 0.14 1.49
N ILE A 150 -8.77 -0.19 2.02
CA ILE A 150 -7.98 -1.31 1.50
C ILE A 150 -7.60 -2.27 2.64
N GLU A 151 -7.84 -3.55 2.43
CA GLU A 151 -7.29 -4.63 3.26
C GLU A 151 -6.30 -5.44 2.44
N THR A 152 -5.17 -5.85 3.05
CA THR A 152 -4.14 -6.66 2.39
C THR A 152 -3.81 -7.87 3.25
N ARG A 153 -3.77 -9.05 2.64
CA ARG A 153 -3.42 -10.32 3.29
C ARG A 153 -2.35 -11.06 2.48
N GLY A 154 -1.78 -12.12 3.05
CA GLY A 154 -0.83 -12.97 2.35
C GLY A 154 0.46 -12.25 1.96
N MET A 155 1.00 -11.42 2.83
CA MET A 155 2.24 -10.72 2.59
C MET A 155 3.43 -11.62 2.90
N ARG A 156 4.35 -11.77 1.93
CA ARG A 156 5.56 -12.58 2.05
C ARG A 156 6.70 -11.78 2.71
N GLY A 157 7.45 -12.43 3.61
CA GLY A 157 8.70 -11.89 4.15
C GLY A 157 9.96 -12.27 3.34
N PRO A 158 11.15 -11.73 3.71
CA PRO A 158 11.36 -10.77 4.79
C PRO A 158 10.82 -9.38 4.45
N ARG A 159 10.40 -8.64 5.47
CA ARG A 159 9.82 -7.31 5.31
C ARG A 159 10.44 -6.34 6.29
N THR A 160 10.76 -5.16 5.80
CA THR A 160 11.17 -4.03 6.64
C THR A 160 10.31 -2.82 6.33
N PHE A 161 10.25 -1.90 7.27
CA PHE A 161 9.50 -0.66 7.06
C PHE A 161 10.27 0.32 6.18
N ASP A 162 11.60 0.37 6.35
CA ASP A 162 12.47 1.29 5.64
C ASP A 162 13.89 0.71 5.44
N SER A 163 14.78 1.50 4.86
CA SER A 163 16.17 1.12 4.56
C SER A 163 17.07 0.94 5.79
N THR A 164 16.63 1.37 6.98
CA THR A 164 17.37 1.07 8.22
C THR A 164 17.24 -0.40 8.63
N GLY A 165 16.31 -1.12 7.98
CA GLY A 165 15.99 -2.49 8.34
C GLY A 165 15.06 -2.58 9.53
N LEU A 166 14.25 -1.53 9.79
CA LEU A 166 13.21 -1.58 10.81
C LEU A 166 12.30 -2.78 10.57
N PRO A 167 12.34 -3.79 11.45
CA PRO A 167 11.73 -5.08 11.14
C PRO A 167 10.21 -5.03 11.23
N LEU A 168 9.58 -5.78 10.34
CA LEU A 168 8.16 -6.10 10.39
C LEU A 168 8.01 -7.62 10.59
N HIS A 169 6.82 -8.06 11.00
CA HIS A 169 6.54 -9.49 11.09
C HIS A 169 6.86 -10.19 9.76
N SER A 170 7.65 -11.25 9.83
CA SER A 170 8.11 -12.01 8.66
C SER A 170 7.35 -13.31 8.44
N ASP A 171 6.48 -13.69 9.38
CA ASP A 171 5.67 -14.89 9.26
C ASP A 171 4.54 -14.70 8.24
N ASN A 172 4.52 -15.52 7.22
CA ASN A 172 3.50 -15.52 6.18
C ASN A 172 2.10 -15.90 6.72
N GLU A 173 2.02 -16.48 7.92
CA GLU A 173 0.78 -17.01 8.50
C GLU A 173 0.04 -15.99 9.39
N ARG A 174 0.76 -15.13 10.10
CA ARG A 174 0.15 -14.22 11.08
C ARG A 174 -0.42 -12.93 10.51
N SER A 175 -0.04 -12.55 9.30
CA SER A 175 -0.65 -11.38 8.66
C SER A 175 -2.17 -11.52 8.42
N SER A 176 -2.71 -12.74 8.55
CA SER A 176 -4.14 -13.01 8.49
C SER A 176 -4.82 -13.10 9.86
N ARG A 177 -4.08 -13.20 10.98
CA ARG A 177 -4.65 -13.46 12.33
C ARG A 177 -4.28 -12.44 13.39
N SER A 178 -3.08 -11.89 13.39
CA SER A 178 -2.80 -10.75 14.24
C SER A 178 -3.32 -9.53 13.50
N GLY A 179 -4.46 -9.01 13.96
CA GLY A 179 -4.84 -7.67 13.58
C GLY A 179 -3.63 -6.74 13.78
N LEU A 180 -2.87 -6.53 12.70
CA LEU A 180 -2.48 -5.14 12.52
C LEU A 180 -3.80 -4.40 12.73
N PRO A 181 -3.87 -3.44 13.69
CA PRO A 181 -5.09 -2.70 13.89
C PRO A 181 -5.56 -2.38 12.51
N SER A 182 -6.78 -2.85 12.19
CA SER A 182 -7.39 -2.74 10.86
C SER A 182 -6.85 -1.46 10.29
N THR A 183 -6.03 -1.55 9.25
CA THR A 183 -5.29 -0.38 8.79
C THR A 183 -6.33 0.68 8.70
N LYS A 184 -6.25 1.67 9.59
CA LYS A 184 -7.15 2.81 9.51
C LYS A 184 -7.15 3.17 8.05
N PRO A 185 -8.32 3.34 7.42
CA PRO A 185 -8.40 3.54 5.99
C PRO A 185 -7.25 4.46 5.59
N ILE A 186 -6.49 4.06 4.59
CA ILE A 186 -5.53 4.98 4.01
C ILE A 186 -6.39 6.05 3.39
N ARG A 187 -6.69 7.06 4.17
CA ARG A 187 -7.37 8.25 3.69
C ARG A 187 -6.34 8.96 2.82
N MET A 188 -6.41 8.72 1.53
CA MET A 188 -5.71 9.52 0.56
C MET A 188 -6.46 10.83 0.44
N CYS A 189 -6.15 11.75 1.35
CA CYS A 189 -6.67 13.10 1.24
C CYS A 189 -6.07 13.71 -0.03
N SER A 190 -6.89 14.13 -0.96
CA SER A 190 -6.51 14.76 -2.23
C SER A 190 -5.96 16.17 -2.03
N THR A 191 -5.01 16.35 -1.15
CA THR A 191 -4.42 17.67 -0.93
C THR A 191 -3.03 17.73 -1.51
N THR A 192 -3.00 18.27 -2.68
CA THR A 192 -1.89 18.88 -3.43
C THR A 192 -1.39 18.06 -4.62
N ARG A 193 -2.04 18.29 -5.75
CA ARG A 193 -1.43 18.14 -7.06
C ARG A 193 -0.23 19.10 -7.13
N LEU A 194 0.98 18.59 -7.30
CA LEU A 194 2.10 19.46 -7.63
C LEU A 194 1.80 20.15 -8.97
N PRO A 195 1.90 21.47 -9.04
CA PRO A 195 1.77 22.16 -10.34
C PRO A 195 2.87 21.68 -11.27
N ARG A 196 2.53 21.42 -12.53
CA ARG A 196 3.43 21.00 -13.62
C ARG A 196 4.61 21.96 -13.90
N SER A 197 4.78 23.02 -13.12
CA SER A 197 5.73 24.11 -13.39
C SER A 197 7.09 23.99 -12.69
N ILE A 198 7.43 22.83 -12.11
CA ILE A 198 8.76 22.59 -11.52
C ILE A 198 9.40 21.37 -12.18
N MET A 199 9.46 21.40 -13.52
CA MET A 199 10.40 20.59 -14.27
C MET A 199 11.18 21.54 -15.19
N HIS A 200 12.35 21.90 -14.76
CA HIS A 200 13.45 22.34 -15.60
C HIS A 200 14.65 21.47 -15.31
#